data_481c2121f9100bfb49eaebea7f0b9951
#
_entry.id   481c2121f9100bfb49eaebea7f0b9951
#
_cell.length_a   1.000
_cell.length_b   1.000
_cell.length_c   1.000
_cell.angle_alpha   90.00
_cell.angle_beta   90.00
_cell.angle_gamma   90.00
#
_symmetry.space_group_name_H-M   'P 1'
#
loop_
_entity.id
_entity.type
_entity.pdbx_description
1 polymer ?
#
loop_
_entity_poly.entity_id
_entity_poly.type
_entity_poly.pdbx_seq_one_letter_code
_entity_poly.pdbx_strand_id
1 'polypeptide(L)'
;MTNLFKNIFIFVLSLFLLFSVSILIVLWTFSNSIPDYRFLKSYKPPVSSKMYSGNGELVADFSKEKRIFVPYEAIPKNVINSFLSAEDKNFFSHPGVDAKGVMRAIINNIQNIMSSKRLEGASTITQQVAKNFLLTNEVSFNRKIKEAILAFRIERSLSKERILELYLNQIYLGSGAYGVAAASL
;
A
#
# COMPACT_ATOMS: atom_id res chain seq x y z
N MET A 1 -19.12 -47.84 -5.68
CA MET A 1 -18.00 -46.86 -5.57
C MET A 1 -18.23 -45.63 -6.45
N THR A 2 -18.75 -45.71 -7.66
CA THR A 2 -18.96 -44.56 -8.57
C THR A 2 -19.90 -43.48 -8.05
N ASN A 3 -20.99 -43.84 -7.37
CA ASN A 3 -21.92 -42.83 -6.83
C ASN A 3 -21.37 -42.02 -5.67
N LEU A 4 -20.52 -42.60 -4.83
CA LEU A 4 -19.85 -41.91 -3.71
C LEU A 4 -18.89 -40.84 -4.24
N PHE A 5 -18.04 -41.20 -5.21
CA PHE A 5 -17.14 -40.23 -5.84
C PHE A 5 -17.88 -39.11 -6.54
N LYS A 6 -18.98 -39.43 -7.24
CA LYS A 6 -19.83 -38.42 -7.89
C LYS A 6 -20.42 -37.44 -6.85
N ASN A 7 -20.94 -37.95 -5.74
CA ASN A 7 -21.52 -37.11 -4.69
C ASN A 7 -20.47 -36.22 -3.99
N ILE A 8 -19.27 -36.76 -3.73
CA ILE A 8 -18.16 -35.98 -3.17
C ILE A 8 -17.72 -34.89 -4.15
N PHE A 9 -17.62 -35.23 -5.44
CA PHE A 9 -17.26 -34.25 -6.47
C PHE A 9 -18.29 -33.12 -6.58
N ILE A 10 -19.57 -33.43 -6.60
CA ILE A 10 -20.66 -32.45 -6.64
C ILE A 10 -20.61 -31.58 -5.37
N PHE A 11 -20.39 -32.17 -4.19
CA PHE A 11 -20.28 -31.41 -2.95
C PHE A 11 -19.10 -30.43 -2.95
N VAL A 12 -17.91 -30.88 -3.37
CA VAL A 12 -16.72 -30.00 -3.48
C VAL A 12 -16.95 -28.89 -4.51
N LEU A 13 -17.55 -29.23 -5.65
CA LEU A 13 -17.87 -28.24 -6.70
C LEU A 13 -18.88 -27.19 -6.19
N SER A 14 -19.93 -27.61 -5.47
CA SER A 14 -20.90 -26.68 -4.89
C SER A 14 -20.29 -25.78 -3.84
N LEU A 15 -19.38 -26.30 -3.00
CA LEU A 15 -18.64 -25.50 -2.01
C LEU A 15 -17.74 -24.47 -2.69
N PHE A 16 -17.05 -24.87 -3.73
CA PHE A 16 -16.21 -23.97 -4.54
C PHE A 16 -17.04 -22.87 -5.21
N LEU A 17 -18.21 -23.22 -5.74
CA LEU A 17 -19.11 -22.25 -6.37
C LEU A 17 -19.66 -21.23 -5.36
N LEU A 18 -20.10 -21.70 -4.20
CA LEU A 18 -20.57 -20.84 -3.12
C LEU A 18 -19.44 -19.89 -2.64
N PHE A 19 -18.24 -20.38 -2.48
CA PHE A 19 -17.08 -19.58 -2.11
C PHE A 19 -16.77 -18.50 -3.17
N SER A 20 -16.80 -18.89 -4.45
CA SER A 20 -16.57 -17.96 -5.56
C SER A 20 -17.64 -16.86 -5.64
N VAL A 21 -18.91 -17.22 -5.47
CA VAL A 21 -20.03 -16.26 -5.42
C VAL A 21 -19.88 -15.32 -4.23
N SER A 22 -19.52 -15.84 -3.07
CA SER A 22 -19.25 -15.01 -1.88
C SER A 22 -18.16 -13.97 -2.12
N ILE A 23 -17.04 -14.38 -2.75
CA ILE A 23 -15.96 -13.44 -3.13
C ILE A 23 -16.50 -12.36 -4.09
N LEU A 24 -17.26 -12.74 -5.11
CA LEU A 24 -17.82 -11.79 -6.07
C LEU A 24 -18.76 -10.77 -5.41
N ILE A 25 -19.60 -11.21 -4.47
CA ILE A 25 -20.48 -10.33 -3.70
C ILE A 25 -19.64 -9.34 -2.87
N VAL A 26 -18.60 -9.82 -2.17
CA VAL A 26 -17.70 -8.97 -1.40
C VAL A 26 -17.03 -7.94 -2.32
N LEU A 27 -16.45 -8.36 -3.43
CA LEU A 27 -15.82 -7.46 -4.38
C LEU A 27 -16.79 -6.43 -4.96
N TRP A 28 -18.02 -6.81 -5.24
CA TRP A 28 -19.06 -5.92 -5.76
C TRP A 28 -19.49 -4.88 -4.73
N THR A 29 -19.78 -5.29 -3.50
CA THR A 29 -20.20 -4.39 -2.41
C THR A 29 -19.12 -3.36 -2.07
N PHE A 30 -17.85 -3.78 -2.00
CA PHE A 30 -16.75 -2.87 -1.71
C PHE A 30 -16.35 -2.00 -2.90
N SER A 31 -16.54 -2.49 -4.14
CA SER A 31 -16.18 -1.76 -5.35
C SER A 31 -16.90 -0.41 -5.48
N ASN A 32 -18.16 -0.33 -5.02
CA ASN A 32 -18.98 0.89 -5.10
C ASN A 32 -18.62 1.93 -4.03
N SER A 33 -17.91 1.55 -2.97
CA SER A 33 -17.50 2.44 -1.88
C SER A 33 -16.02 2.86 -1.95
N ILE A 34 -15.36 2.60 -3.07
CA ILE A 34 -13.96 2.92 -3.28
C ILE A 34 -13.81 4.35 -3.78
N PRO A 35 -12.94 5.18 -3.17
CA PRO A 35 -12.66 6.53 -3.65
C PRO A 35 -11.97 6.52 -5.02
N ASP A 36 -12.09 7.63 -5.74
CA ASP A 36 -11.40 7.79 -7.03
C ASP A 36 -9.88 7.87 -6.81
N TYR A 37 -9.16 6.99 -7.48
CA TYR A 37 -7.70 6.89 -7.42
C TYR A 37 -7.01 7.53 -8.63
N ARG A 38 -7.77 7.97 -9.64
CA ARG A 38 -7.22 8.46 -10.93
C ARG A 38 -6.39 9.72 -10.76
N PHE A 39 -6.70 10.55 -9.76
CA PHE A 39 -5.95 11.77 -9.48
C PHE A 39 -4.49 11.49 -9.08
N LEU A 40 -4.14 10.27 -8.61
CA LEU A 40 -2.77 9.90 -8.28
C LEU A 40 -1.81 9.97 -9.48
N LYS A 41 -2.36 9.86 -10.71
CA LYS A 41 -1.57 9.98 -11.93
C LYS A 41 -0.94 11.37 -12.09
N SER A 42 -1.68 12.41 -11.73
CA SER A 42 -1.26 13.81 -11.83
C SER A 42 -1.03 14.47 -10.47
N TYR A 43 -1.05 13.67 -9.39
CA TYR A 43 -0.87 14.21 -8.04
C TYR A 43 0.49 14.90 -7.90
N LYS A 44 0.42 16.15 -7.42
CA LYS A 44 1.59 16.90 -6.96
C LYS A 44 1.42 17.17 -5.48
N PRO A 45 2.43 16.86 -4.65
CA PRO A 45 2.36 17.14 -3.22
C PRO A 45 2.16 18.63 -2.96
N PRO A 46 1.45 19.00 -1.88
CA PRO A 46 1.37 20.37 -1.44
C PRO A 46 2.77 20.87 -1.13
N VAL A 47 3.11 22.03 -1.67
CA VAL A 47 4.38 22.71 -1.38
C VAL A 47 4.25 23.56 -0.12
N SER A 48 5.29 23.62 0.70
CA SER A 48 5.36 24.50 1.85
C SER A 48 5.53 25.96 1.41
N SER A 49 4.78 26.87 2.03
CA SER A 49 4.99 28.31 1.83
C SER A 49 6.11 28.79 2.73
N LYS A 50 7.19 29.23 2.13
CA LYS A 50 8.36 29.81 2.84
C LYS A 50 8.48 31.27 2.50
N MET A 51 8.78 32.10 3.48
CA MET A 51 9.02 33.53 3.32
C MET A 51 10.51 33.80 3.50
N TYR A 52 11.07 34.50 2.53
CA TYR A 52 12.47 34.92 2.53
C TYR A 52 12.57 36.44 2.64
N SER A 53 13.60 36.91 3.31
CA SER A 53 13.96 38.34 3.35
C SER A 53 14.59 38.78 2.02
N GLY A 54 14.77 40.09 1.84
CA GLY A 54 15.36 40.64 0.62
C GLY A 54 16.81 40.20 0.35
N ASN A 55 17.53 39.69 1.37
CA ASN A 55 18.87 39.11 1.27
C ASN A 55 18.86 37.59 1.10
N GLY A 56 17.69 36.96 0.94
CA GLY A 56 17.55 35.52 0.71
C GLY A 56 17.56 34.65 1.95
N GLU A 57 17.54 35.21 3.15
CA GLU A 57 17.43 34.46 4.39
C GLU A 57 16.01 33.97 4.66
N LEU A 58 15.83 32.75 5.14
CA LEU A 58 14.53 32.20 5.51
C LEU A 58 14.00 32.93 6.76
N VAL A 59 12.93 33.71 6.59
CA VAL A 59 12.30 34.48 7.68
C VAL A 59 11.23 33.65 8.37
N ALA A 60 10.42 32.92 7.61
CA ALA A 60 9.34 32.10 8.15
C ALA A 60 9.04 30.90 7.26
N ASP A 61 8.73 29.76 7.91
CA ASP A 61 8.23 28.55 7.27
C ASP A 61 6.81 28.26 7.80
N PHE A 62 5.81 28.39 6.93
CA PHE A 62 4.39 28.18 7.25
C PHE A 62 3.93 26.75 7.02
N SER A 63 4.87 25.83 6.78
CA SER A 63 4.54 24.43 6.58
C SER A 63 4.13 23.75 7.89
N LYS A 64 2.92 23.18 7.91
CA LYS A 64 2.49 22.29 9.00
C LYS A 64 3.26 20.98 9.00
N GLU A 65 3.77 20.57 7.85
CA GLU A 65 4.47 19.32 7.61
C GLU A 65 5.70 19.62 6.74
N LYS A 66 6.83 19.04 7.11
CA LYS A 66 8.04 19.13 6.29
C LYS A 66 7.92 18.20 5.11
N ARG A 67 7.78 18.75 3.90
CA ARG A 67 7.63 18.02 2.65
C ARG A 67 8.55 18.61 1.59
N ILE A 68 9.34 17.76 0.96
CA ILE A 68 10.18 18.10 -0.19
C ILE A 68 9.91 17.02 -1.23
N PHE A 69 9.36 17.43 -2.37
CA PHE A 69 9.11 16.51 -3.47
C PHE A 69 10.38 16.21 -4.24
N VAL A 70 10.62 14.94 -4.50
CA VAL A 70 11.73 14.45 -5.32
C VAL A 70 11.16 13.52 -6.38
N PRO A 71 11.40 13.77 -7.69
CA PRO A 71 11.00 12.86 -8.74
C PRO A 71 11.75 11.52 -8.62
N TYR A 72 11.16 10.45 -9.12
CA TYR A 72 11.68 9.09 -8.97
C TYR A 72 13.14 8.96 -9.43
N GLU A 73 13.48 9.61 -10.55
CA GLU A 73 14.81 9.57 -11.17
C GLU A 73 15.91 10.23 -10.31
N ALA A 74 15.50 11.15 -9.43
CA ALA A 74 16.42 11.84 -8.53
C ALA A 74 16.60 11.11 -7.18
N ILE A 75 15.80 10.08 -6.90
CA ILE A 75 15.94 9.28 -5.67
C ILE A 75 17.10 8.29 -5.85
N PRO A 76 18.09 8.28 -4.94
CA PRO A 76 19.21 7.34 -5.04
C PRO A 76 18.74 5.87 -4.99
N LYS A 77 19.31 5.02 -5.84
CA LYS A 77 18.93 3.59 -5.92
C LYS A 77 19.09 2.83 -4.60
N ASN A 78 20.08 3.18 -3.80
CA ASN A 78 20.28 2.58 -2.48
C ASN A 78 19.11 2.90 -1.52
N VAL A 79 18.54 4.10 -1.57
CA VAL A 79 17.35 4.47 -0.81
C VAL A 79 16.16 3.63 -1.26
N ILE A 80 15.90 3.57 -2.57
CA ILE A 80 14.83 2.74 -3.14
C ILE A 80 14.98 1.29 -2.69
N ASN A 81 16.16 0.70 -2.86
CA ASN A 81 16.44 -0.69 -2.52
C ASN A 81 16.28 -0.96 -1.01
N SER A 82 16.59 0.00 -0.14
CA SER A 82 16.42 -0.14 1.30
C SER A 82 14.94 -0.25 1.66
N PHE A 83 14.09 0.61 1.10
CA PHE A 83 12.64 0.53 1.32
C PHE A 83 12.03 -0.74 0.71
N LEU A 84 12.42 -1.11 -0.49
CA LEU A 84 11.98 -2.36 -1.11
C LEU A 84 12.35 -3.58 -0.24
N SER A 85 13.56 -3.63 0.27
CA SER A 85 14.04 -4.75 1.08
C SER A 85 13.32 -4.84 2.43
N ALA A 86 12.97 -3.69 3.01
CA ALA A 86 12.31 -3.63 4.30
C ALA A 86 10.79 -3.88 4.21
N GLU A 87 10.13 -3.31 3.21
CA GLU A 87 8.68 -3.24 3.14
C GLU A 87 8.07 -4.21 2.12
N ASP A 88 8.73 -4.38 0.95
CA ASP A 88 8.12 -5.13 -0.16
C ASP A 88 9.16 -5.64 -1.15
N LYS A 89 9.86 -6.72 -0.78
CA LYS A 89 10.94 -7.32 -1.60
C LYS A 89 10.50 -7.71 -3.01
N ASN A 90 9.24 -8.08 -3.15
CA ASN A 90 8.67 -8.58 -4.40
C ASN A 90 7.88 -7.52 -5.16
N PHE A 91 8.05 -6.24 -4.83
CA PHE A 91 7.26 -5.12 -5.35
C PHE A 91 7.09 -5.16 -6.86
N PHE A 92 8.15 -5.38 -7.61
CA PHE A 92 8.12 -5.40 -9.08
C PHE A 92 7.46 -6.65 -9.69
N SER A 93 7.18 -7.70 -8.90
CA SER A 93 6.69 -8.99 -9.40
C SER A 93 5.22 -9.27 -9.12
N HIS A 94 4.57 -8.52 -8.22
CA HIS A 94 3.17 -8.73 -7.87
C HIS A 94 2.27 -7.58 -8.38
N PRO A 95 0.97 -7.82 -8.62
CA PRO A 95 0.02 -6.83 -9.15
C PRO A 95 -0.68 -6.01 -8.04
N GLY A 96 0.06 -5.55 -7.02
CA GLY A 96 -0.45 -4.71 -5.93
C GLY A 96 -0.61 -5.42 -4.58
N VAL A 97 -0.82 -6.72 -4.57
CA VAL A 97 -0.84 -7.56 -3.35
C VAL A 97 0.11 -8.73 -3.54
N ASP A 98 1.03 -8.93 -2.60
CA ASP A 98 1.94 -10.08 -2.59
C ASP A 98 1.28 -11.28 -1.88
N ALA A 99 0.60 -12.13 -2.63
CA ALA A 99 -0.06 -13.33 -2.08
C ALA A 99 0.95 -14.29 -1.41
N LYS A 100 2.17 -14.39 -1.93
CA LYS A 100 3.23 -15.23 -1.34
C LYS A 100 3.71 -14.62 -0.01
N GLY A 101 3.89 -13.31 0.04
CA GLY A 101 4.24 -12.58 1.26
C GLY A 101 3.16 -12.69 2.33
N VAL A 102 1.89 -12.57 1.95
CA VAL A 102 0.75 -12.77 2.86
C VAL A 102 0.75 -14.20 3.45
N MET A 103 0.91 -15.22 2.61
CA MET A 103 0.95 -16.60 3.08
C MET A 103 2.13 -16.85 4.04
N ARG A 104 3.32 -16.36 3.69
CA ARG A 104 4.50 -16.42 4.57
C ARG A 104 4.23 -15.75 5.91
N ALA A 105 3.68 -14.53 5.90
CA ALA A 105 3.38 -13.80 7.13
C ALA A 105 2.34 -14.53 8.01
N ILE A 106 1.33 -15.17 7.41
CA ILE A 106 0.37 -15.98 8.16
C ILE A 106 1.09 -17.13 8.89
N ILE A 107 1.93 -17.89 8.18
CA ILE A 107 2.68 -19.02 8.78
C ILE A 107 3.60 -18.53 9.89
N ASN A 108 4.38 -17.47 9.63
CA ASN A 108 5.30 -16.91 10.61
C ASN A 108 4.55 -16.32 11.82
N ASN A 109 3.40 -15.71 11.63
CA ASN A 109 2.62 -15.12 12.71
C ASN A 109 2.01 -16.18 13.62
N ILE A 110 1.63 -17.36 13.11
CA ILE A 110 1.21 -18.47 13.96
C ILE A 110 2.36 -18.86 14.89
N GLN A 111 3.59 -18.97 14.40
CA GLN A 111 4.78 -19.28 15.20
C GLN A 111 5.14 -18.13 16.16
N ASN A 112 5.02 -16.88 15.71
CA ASN A 112 5.33 -15.69 16.49
C ASN A 112 4.38 -15.52 17.67
N ILE A 113 3.07 -15.80 17.49
CA ILE A 113 2.09 -15.81 18.58
C ILE A 113 2.49 -16.83 19.65
N MET A 114 2.88 -18.05 19.25
CA MET A 114 3.32 -19.10 20.19
C MET A 114 4.62 -18.73 20.92
N SER A 115 5.44 -17.85 20.33
CA SER A 115 6.76 -17.45 20.86
C SER A 115 6.77 -16.03 21.44
N SER A 116 5.61 -15.39 21.59
CA SER A 116 5.47 -13.98 22.06
C SER A 116 6.32 -12.98 21.30
N LYS A 117 6.57 -13.21 20.00
CA LYS A 117 7.30 -12.34 19.11
C LYS A 117 6.37 -11.35 18.41
N ARG A 118 6.95 -10.25 17.90
CA ARG A 118 6.21 -9.26 17.12
C ARG A 118 5.66 -9.88 15.83
N LEU A 119 4.43 -9.54 15.49
CA LEU A 119 3.79 -10.00 14.27
C LEU A 119 4.46 -9.37 13.03
N GLU A 120 4.63 -10.17 11.98
CA GLU A 120 5.13 -9.75 10.68
C GLU A 120 4.00 -9.09 9.87
N GLY A 121 4.25 -7.91 9.32
CA GLY A 121 3.34 -7.25 8.37
C GLY A 121 3.47 -7.84 6.96
N ALA A 122 2.36 -7.86 6.23
CA ALA A 122 2.33 -8.31 4.84
C ALA A 122 1.69 -7.28 3.89
N SER A 123 1.67 -6.01 4.29
CA SER A 123 1.14 -4.93 3.43
C SER A 123 2.20 -4.53 2.42
N THR A 124 1.82 -4.46 1.14
CA THR A 124 2.70 -3.99 0.06
C THR A 124 2.82 -2.47 0.04
N ILE A 125 3.84 -1.96 -0.66
CA ILE A 125 4.02 -0.52 -0.92
C ILE A 125 2.77 0.06 -1.58
N THR A 126 2.18 -0.62 -2.56
CA THR A 126 0.97 -0.15 -3.25
C THR A 126 -0.24 -0.07 -2.30
N GLN A 127 -0.39 -1.01 -1.38
CA GLN A 127 -1.43 -0.94 -0.33
C GLN A 127 -1.20 0.23 0.62
N GLN A 128 0.05 0.55 0.95
CA GLN A 128 0.39 1.71 1.76
C GLN A 128 0.08 3.03 1.03
N VAL A 129 0.34 3.11 -0.29
CA VAL A 129 -0.09 4.25 -1.11
C VAL A 129 -1.61 4.39 -1.07
N ALA A 130 -2.35 3.31 -1.31
CA ALA A 130 -3.81 3.32 -1.24
C ALA A 130 -4.31 3.82 0.12
N LYS A 131 -3.74 3.34 1.22
CA LYS A 131 -4.08 3.77 2.56
C LYS A 131 -3.80 5.26 2.78
N ASN A 132 -2.61 5.72 2.44
CA ASN A 132 -2.15 7.08 2.79
C ASN A 132 -2.81 8.19 1.96
N PHE A 133 -3.24 7.89 0.74
CA PHE A 133 -3.84 8.88 -0.16
C PHE A 133 -5.37 8.82 -0.23
N LEU A 134 -5.96 7.66 0.02
CA LEU A 134 -7.34 7.38 -0.38
C LEU A 134 -8.23 6.95 0.77
N LEU A 135 -7.66 6.52 1.90
CA LEU A 135 -8.42 5.93 2.99
C LEU A 135 -8.16 6.67 4.31
N THR A 136 -9.07 6.47 5.26
CA THR A 136 -8.94 7.01 6.61
C THR A 136 -8.00 6.15 7.47
N ASN A 137 -7.51 6.71 8.58
CA ASN A 137 -6.63 5.99 9.53
C ASN A 137 -7.38 4.97 10.42
N GLU A 138 -8.65 4.72 10.17
CA GLU A 138 -9.43 3.74 10.91
C GLU A 138 -8.83 2.33 10.76
N VAL A 139 -8.65 1.63 11.87
CA VAL A 139 -8.16 0.24 11.86
C VAL A 139 -9.35 -0.69 11.75
N SER A 140 -9.71 -1.09 10.53
CA SER A 140 -10.83 -1.99 10.29
C SER A 140 -10.51 -3.01 9.20
N PHE A 141 -11.17 -4.17 9.28
CA PHE A 141 -11.09 -5.20 8.24
C PHE A 141 -11.63 -4.69 6.89
N ASN A 142 -12.70 -3.89 6.94
CA ASN A 142 -13.28 -3.25 5.75
C ASN A 142 -12.28 -2.36 5.03
N ARG A 143 -11.49 -1.57 5.78
CA ARG A 143 -10.42 -0.76 5.20
C ARG A 143 -9.37 -1.65 4.52
N LYS A 144 -9.02 -2.80 5.12
CA LYS A 144 -8.02 -3.71 4.55
C LYS A 144 -8.46 -4.33 3.21
N ILE A 145 -9.76 -4.64 3.06
CA ILE A 145 -10.32 -5.07 1.78
C ILE A 145 -10.22 -3.94 0.74
N LYS A 146 -10.60 -2.71 1.13
CA LYS A 146 -10.50 -1.56 0.22
C LYS A 146 -9.06 -1.28 -0.20
N GLU A 147 -8.09 -1.39 0.71
CA GLU A 147 -6.65 -1.28 0.39
C GLU A 147 -6.25 -2.28 -0.70
N ALA A 148 -6.65 -3.55 -0.56
CA ALA A 148 -6.30 -4.58 -1.53
C ALA A 148 -6.92 -4.30 -2.91
N ILE A 149 -8.21 -3.95 -2.97
CA ILE A 149 -8.88 -3.64 -4.24
C ILE A 149 -8.27 -2.39 -4.90
N LEU A 150 -8.01 -1.34 -4.10
CA LEU A 150 -7.35 -0.13 -4.58
C LEU A 150 -5.93 -0.42 -5.10
N ALA A 151 -5.16 -1.26 -4.41
CA ALA A 151 -3.83 -1.63 -4.85
C ALA A 151 -3.85 -2.27 -6.26
N PHE A 152 -4.77 -3.20 -6.53
CA PHE A 152 -4.94 -3.76 -7.88
C PHE A 152 -5.32 -2.70 -8.92
N ARG A 153 -6.20 -1.74 -8.57
CA ARG A 153 -6.62 -0.67 -9.50
C ARG A 153 -5.49 0.31 -9.78
N ILE A 154 -4.74 0.69 -8.76
CA ILE A 154 -3.57 1.58 -8.86
C ILE A 154 -2.52 0.96 -9.77
N GLU A 155 -2.17 -0.31 -9.58
CA GLU A 155 -1.18 -1.02 -10.40
C GLU A 155 -1.57 -1.15 -11.88
N ARG A 156 -2.87 -1.15 -12.18
CA ARG A 156 -3.35 -1.14 -13.58
C ARG A 156 -3.28 0.24 -14.23
N SER A 157 -3.16 1.31 -13.43
CA SER A 157 -3.26 2.69 -13.90
C SER A 157 -1.96 3.45 -13.84
N LEU A 158 -1.03 3.03 -12.98
CA LEU A 158 0.25 3.68 -12.73
C LEU A 158 1.39 2.69 -12.93
N SER A 159 2.56 3.20 -13.34
CA SER A 159 3.79 2.41 -13.37
C SER A 159 4.33 2.17 -11.96
N LYS A 160 5.17 1.16 -11.81
CA LYS A 160 5.84 0.84 -10.54
C LYS A 160 6.68 2.00 -10.02
N GLU A 161 7.36 2.69 -10.90
CA GLU A 161 8.19 3.86 -10.60
C GLU A 161 7.32 5.00 -10.03
N ARG A 162 6.15 5.24 -10.65
CA ARG A 162 5.21 6.27 -10.16
C ARG A 162 4.64 5.90 -8.78
N ILE A 163 4.34 4.64 -8.53
CA ILE A 163 3.87 4.17 -7.22
C ILE A 163 4.96 4.36 -6.17
N LEU A 164 6.21 4.02 -6.48
CA LEU A 164 7.35 4.25 -5.58
C LEU A 164 7.59 5.73 -5.33
N GLU A 165 7.48 6.57 -6.35
CA GLU A 165 7.60 8.03 -6.21
C GLU A 165 6.54 8.56 -5.23
N LEU A 166 5.29 8.17 -5.40
CA LEU A 166 4.21 8.55 -4.48
C LEU A 166 4.50 8.07 -3.06
N TYR A 167 4.92 6.81 -2.90
CA TYR A 167 5.24 6.23 -1.60
C TYR A 167 6.37 6.97 -0.90
N LEU A 168 7.52 7.11 -1.56
CA LEU A 168 8.73 7.70 -1.00
C LEU A 168 8.61 9.20 -0.70
N ASN A 169 7.68 9.90 -1.37
CA ASN A 169 7.36 11.29 -1.08
C ASN A 169 6.27 11.47 -0.01
N GLN A 170 5.53 10.42 0.36
CA GLN A 170 4.40 10.50 1.28
C GLN A 170 4.66 9.84 2.63
N ILE A 171 5.54 8.86 2.70
CA ILE A 171 5.75 8.10 3.94
C ILE A 171 6.19 9.01 5.09
N TYR A 172 5.57 8.84 6.26
CA TYR A 172 5.98 9.53 7.49
C TYR A 172 7.20 8.84 8.11
N LEU A 173 8.27 9.59 8.29
CA LEU A 173 9.56 9.08 8.78
C LEU A 173 9.96 9.65 10.14
N GLY A 174 9.03 10.32 10.83
CA GLY A 174 9.28 10.89 12.16
C GLY A 174 9.55 12.39 12.12
N SER A 175 9.57 13.04 13.28
CA SER A 175 9.90 14.47 13.47
C SER A 175 9.15 15.44 12.56
N GLY A 176 7.91 15.09 12.14
CA GLY A 176 7.11 15.89 11.21
C GLY A 176 7.57 15.80 9.75
N ALA A 177 8.54 14.92 9.42
CA ALA A 177 9.07 14.73 8.07
C ALA A 177 8.23 13.72 7.29
N TYR A 178 7.73 14.15 6.16
CA TYR A 178 7.03 13.33 5.18
C TYR A 178 7.86 13.21 3.90
N GLY A 179 8.14 11.98 3.51
CA GLY A 179 9.00 11.65 2.38
C GLY A 179 10.49 11.63 2.71
N VAL A 180 11.22 10.89 1.89
CA VAL A 180 12.64 10.61 2.10
C VAL A 180 13.52 11.86 2.05
N ALA A 181 13.17 12.83 1.20
CA ALA A 181 13.95 14.07 1.08
C ALA A 181 13.81 14.96 2.32
N ALA A 182 12.60 15.10 2.86
CA ALA A 182 12.39 15.88 4.09
C ALA A 182 13.02 15.20 5.30
N ALA A 183 13.07 13.87 5.34
CA ALA A 183 13.69 13.11 6.41
C ALA A 183 15.22 13.11 6.37
N SER A 184 15.84 13.47 5.25
CA SER A 184 17.30 13.53 5.10
C SER A 184 17.91 14.86 5.60
N LEU A 185 17.07 15.85 5.91
CA LEU A 185 17.47 17.16 6.46
C LEU A 185 17.44 17.16 7.99
#